data_52e334e919affaa145ce95c35f54062d
#
_entry.id   52e334e919affaa145ce95c35f54062d
#
_cell.length_a   1.000
_cell.length_b   1.000
_cell.length_c   1.000
_cell.angle_alpha   90.00
_cell.angle_beta   90.00
_cell.angle_gamma   90.00
#
_symmetry.space_group_name_H-M   'P 1'
#
loop_
_entity.id
_entity.type
_entity.pdbx_description
1 polymer ?
#
loop_
_entity_poly.entity_id
_entity_poly.type
_entity_poly.pdbx_seq_one_letter_code
_entity_poly.pdbx_strand_id
1 'polypeptide(L)'
;MIGLVLAAGAGSRLAPFTDALPKTLLPVDGERSILDVAIANLKHVGLDEIAVVIGFAADRIAERAPELERRHGVRLELVYNPKAEEWNNAYSLWCAREAFAEGALLVNGDTVHPASVEERLLASRGEELVIAVDQEKPLGDEEMKIHLTEEQLLGRIHKDVDPAGAHGEYIGLTLIEPEAAAPLADALEATWQRDPSLYYEDGFQEFADRGGRIGIASIGTVEWVEVDDHADLERAREVACRC
;
A
#
# COMPACT_ATOMS: atom_id res chain seq x y z
N MET A 1 -12.33 8.39 8.49
CA MET A 1 -11.19 7.57 8.02
C MET A 1 -11.71 6.29 7.37
N ILE A 2 -11.15 5.89 6.24
CA ILE A 2 -11.52 4.69 5.49
C ILE A 2 -10.31 3.76 5.32
N GLY A 3 -10.54 2.51 4.91
CA GLY A 3 -9.50 1.68 4.31
C GLY A 3 -9.25 2.08 2.86
N LEU A 4 -7.99 1.98 2.38
CA LEU A 4 -7.65 2.26 0.99
C LEU A 4 -6.67 1.21 0.47
N VAL A 5 -7.03 0.51 -0.61
CA VAL A 5 -6.19 -0.54 -1.20
C VAL A 5 -5.78 -0.15 -2.62
N LEU A 6 -4.49 -0.16 -2.92
CA LEU A 6 -3.99 0.03 -4.29
C LEU A 6 -3.95 -1.31 -5.03
N ALA A 7 -4.89 -1.52 -5.95
CA ALA A 7 -5.09 -2.77 -6.67
C ALA A 7 -5.10 -2.60 -8.21
N ALA A 8 -4.49 -1.51 -8.72
CA ALA A 8 -4.57 -1.16 -10.13
C ALA A 8 -3.51 -1.82 -11.02
N GLY A 9 -2.46 -2.42 -10.45
CA GLY A 9 -1.30 -2.95 -11.17
C GLY A 9 -1.55 -4.31 -11.84
N ALA A 10 -0.88 -4.55 -12.97
CA ALA A 10 -1.00 -5.78 -13.76
C ALA A 10 -0.26 -6.99 -13.16
N GLY A 11 0.86 -6.78 -12.46
CA GLY A 11 1.68 -7.86 -11.91
C GLY A 11 2.30 -8.77 -12.98
N SER A 12 2.84 -8.21 -14.04
CA SER A 12 3.31 -8.92 -15.25
C SER A 12 4.37 -10.00 -14.98
N ARG A 13 5.15 -9.88 -13.89
CA ARG A 13 6.16 -10.89 -13.50
C ARG A 13 5.55 -12.20 -13.02
N LEU A 14 4.26 -12.23 -12.74
CA LEU A 14 3.48 -13.40 -12.32
C LEU A 14 2.76 -14.11 -13.47
N ALA A 15 3.04 -13.73 -14.73
CA ALA A 15 2.51 -14.46 -15.88
C ALA A 15 2.85 -15.94 -15.82
N PRO A 16 1.96 -16.86 -16.24
CA PRO A 16 0.67 -16.59 -16.91
C PRO A 16 -0.52 -16.34 -15.95
N PHE A 17 -0.33 -16.35 -14.63
CA PHE A 17 -1.44 -16.22 -13.65
C PHE A 17 -2.13 -14.85 -13.75
N THR A 18 -1.39 -13.82 -14.15
CA THR A 18 -1.88 -12.45 -14.25
C THR A 18 -2.21 -11.99 -15.66
N ASP A 19 -2.24 -12.90 -16.66
CA ASP A 19 -2.58 -12.53 -18.04
C ASP A 19 -3.99 -11.94 -18.18
N ALA A 20 -4.92 -12.37 -17.33
CA ALA A 20 -6.31 -11.91 -17.34
C ALA A 20 -6.90 -11.72 -15.92
N LEU A 21 -6.05 -11.72 -14.90
CA LEU A 21 -6.45 -11.59 -13.49
C LEU A 21 -5.52 -10.59 -12.80
N PRO A 22 -6.04 -9.56 -12.12
CA PRO A 22 -5.20 -8.67 -11.32
C PRO A 22 -4.41 -9.44 -10.27
N LYS A 23 -3.15 -9.07 -10.03
CA LYS A 23 -2.28 -9.68 -9.00
C LYS A 23 -2.98 -9.82 -7.65
N THR A 24 -3.73 -8.80 -7.26
CA THR A 24 -4.47 -8.75 -5.98
C THR A 24 -5.53 -9.84 -5.82
N LEU A 25 -6.02 -10.42 -6.92
CA LEU A 25 -7.00 -11.52 -6.91
C LEU A 25 -6.35 -12.91 -6.94
N LEU A 26 -5.02 -13.02 -6.94
CA LEU A 26 -4.35 -14.32 -6.85
C LEU A 26 -4.63 -14.97 -5.50
N PRO A 27 -4.97 -16.29 -5.47
CA PRO A 27 -5.26 -17.00 -4.24
C PRO A 27 -3.98 -17.26 -3.43
N VAL A 28 -4.04 -16.94 -2.13
CA VAL A 28 -2.94 -17.15 -1.17
C VAL A 28 -3.32 -18.12 -0.05
N ASP A 29 -4.63 -18.32 0.23
CA ASP A 29 -5.10 -19.29 1.22
C ASP A 29 -6.46 -19.86 0.78
N GLY A 30 -6.47 -21.05 0.19
CA GLY A 30 -7.68 -21.64 -0.39
C GLY A 30 -8.28 -20.72 -1.46
N GLU A 31 -9.48 -20.18 -1.21
CA GLU A 31 -10.15 -19.22 -2.09
C GLU A 31 -9.87 -17.75 -1.71
N ARG A 32 -9.16 -17.50 -0.59
CA ARG A 32 -8.79 -16.14 -0.18
C ARG A 32 -7.69 -15.61 -1.08
N SER A 33 -7.92 -14.46 -1.69
CA SER A 33 -6.95 -13.72 -2.49
C SER A 33 -6.12 -12.77 -1.61
N ILE A 34 -5.08 -12.15 -2.19
CA ILE A 34 -4.32 -11.08 -1.53
C ILE A 34 -5.28 -9.94 -1.11
N LEU A 35 -6.23 -9.57 -1.97
CA LEU A 35 -7.23 -8.55 -1.68
C LEU A 35 -8.15 -8.95 -0.50
N ASP A 36 -8.52 -10.25 -0.38
CA ASP A 36 -9.26 -10.75 0.78
C ASP A 36 -8.48 -10.53 2.08
N VAL A 37 -7.15 -10.74 2.08
CA VAL A 37 -6.31 -10.50 3.27
C VAL A 37 -6.30 -9.02 3.63
N ALA A 38 -6.05 -8.13 2.68
CA ALA A 38 -6.04 -6.69 2.92
C ALA A 38 -7.38 -6.18 3.47
N ILE A 39 -8.51 -6.62 2.87
CA ILE A 39 -9.85 -6.26 3.33
C ILE A 39 -10.11 -6.79 4.75
N ALA A 40 -9.73 -8.04 5.03
CA ALA A 40 -9.91 -8.64 6.34
C ALA A 40 -9.12 -7.89 7.43
N ASN A 41 -7.89 -7.48 7.15
CA ASN A 41 -7.05 -6.70 8.05
C ASN A 41 -7.64 -5.32 8.33
N LEU A 42 -8.06 -4.59 7.29
CA LEU A 42 -8.73 -3.30 7.43
C LEU A 42 -10.02 -3.42 8.26
N LYS A 43 -10.82 -4.47 8.00
CA LYS A 43 -12.01 -4.78 8.80
C LYS A 43 -11.67 -5.10 10.25
N HIS A 44 -10.59 -5.84 10.50
CA HIS A 44 -10.14 -6.19 11.85
C HIS A 44 -9.89 -4.96 12.72
N VAL A 45 -9.33 -3.89 12.14
CA VAL A 45 -9.11 -2.62 12.83
C VAL A 45 -10.32 -1.67 12.81
N GLY A 46 -11.48 -2.16 12.39
CA GLY A 46 -12.76 -1.44 12.48
C GLY A 46 -13.08 -0.52 11.29
N LEU A 47 -12.40 -0.70 10.15
CA LEU A 47 -12.69 0.04 8.92
C LEU A 47 -13.67 -0.74 8.06
N ASP A 48 -14.92 -0.28 8.01
CA ASP A 48 -16.02 -0.94 7.29
C ASP A 48 -16.26 -0.37 5.89
N GLU A 49 -15.69 0.80 5.60
CA GLU A 49 -15.70 1.46 4.30
C GLU A 49 -14.29 1.39 3.71
N ILE A 50 -14.16 0.79 2.53
CA ILE A 50 -12.87 0.54 1.91
C ILE A 50 -12.93 0.99 0.45
N ALA A 51 -12.07 1.94 0.07
CA ALA A 51 -11.83 2.28 -1.32
C ALA A 51 -10.79 1.32 -1.92
N VAL A 52 -11.04 0.81 -3.11
CA VAL A 52 -10.11 -0.04 -3.86
C VAL A 52 -9.80 0.63 -5.18
N VAL A 53 -8.54 1.02 -5.38
CA VAL A 53 -8.10 1.60 -6.64
C VAL A 53 -7.87 0.47 -7.64
N ILE A 54 -8.64 0.47 -8.73
CA ILE A 54 -8.64 -0.56 -9.77
C ILE A 54 -8.14 0.02 -11.11
N GLY A 55 -7.59 -0.84 -11.96
CA GLY A 55 -7.06 -0.41 -13.27
C GLY A 55 -6.95 -1.58 -14.23
N PHE A 56 -5.81 -2.29 -14.24
CA PHE A 56 -5.67 -3.49 -15.05
C PHE A 56 -6.75 -4.53 -14.71
N ALA A 57 -7.41 -5.07 -15.72
CA ALA A 57 -8.50 -6.03 -15.59
C ALA A 57 -9.54 -5.64 -14.50
N ALA A 58 -9.88 -4.33 -14.42
CA ALA A 58 -10.77 -3.74 -13.42
C ALA A 58 -12.10 -4.48 -13.27
N ASP A 59 -12.64 -4.98 -14.38
CA ASP A 59 -13.91 -5.75 -14.41
C ASP A 59 -13.85 -6.99 -13.51
N ARG A 60 -12.68 -7.62 -13.36
CA ARG A 60 -12.50 -8.79 -12.50
C ARG A 60 -12.69 -8.47 -11.02
N ILE A 61 -12.14 -7.31 -10.58
CA ILE A 61 -12.36 -6.84 -9.21
C ILE A 61 -13.83 -6.43 -9.03
N ALA A 62 -14.41 -5.72 -10.00
CA ALA A 62 -15.80 -5.29 -9.95
C ALA A 62 -16.78 -6.49 -9.89
N GLU A 63 -16.53 -7.55 -10.65
CA GLU A 63 -17.30 -8.80 -10.58
C GLU A 63 -17.20 -9.49 -9.21
N ARG A 64 -16.03 -9.39 -8.56
CA ARG A 64 -15.75 -10.01 -7.26
C ARG A 64 -16.23 -9.18 -6.08
N ALA A 65 -16.34 -7.86 -6.22
CA ALA A 65 -16.68 -6.92 -5.14
C ALA A 65 -17.92 -7.30 -4.33
N PRO A 66 -19.09 -7.69 -4.92
CA PRO A 66 -20.25 -8.06 -4.12
C PRO A 66 -20.06 -9.30 -3.24
N GLU A 67 -19.16 -10.20 -3.61
CA GLU A 67 -18.80 -11.36 -2.80
C GLU A 67 -17.87 -10.95 -1.66
N LEU A 68 -16.84 -10.13 -1.94
CA LEU A 68 -15.95 -9.60 -0.93
C LEU A 68 -16.69 -8.80 0.14
N GLU A 69 -17.62 -7.93 -0.25
CA GLU A 69 -18.48 -7.19 0.67
C GLU A 69 -19.27 -8.11 1.61
N ARG A 70 -19.91 -9.14 1.04
CA ARG A 70 -20.68 -10.11 1.85
C ARG A 70 -19.79 -10.95 2.76
N ARG A 71 -18.62 -11.38 2.26
CA ARG A 71 -17.67 -12.23 2.99
C ARG A 71 -17.09 -11.51 4.21
N HIS A 72 -16.70 -10.26 4.04
CA HIS A 72 -16.00 -9.49 5.05
C HIS A 72 -16.91 -8.53 5.83
N GLY A 73 -18.16 -8.32 5.38
CA GLY A 73 -19.07 -7.38 6.04
C GLY A 73 -18.61 -5.93 5.94
N VAL A 74 -18.11 -5.53 4.77
CA VAL A 74 -17.62 -4.20 4.45
C VAL A 74 -18.39 -3.61 3.27
N ARG A 75 -18.19 -2.31 3.01
CA ARG A 75 -18.63 -1.63 1.79
C ARG A 75 -17.40 -1.27 0.96
N LEU A 76 -17.40 -1.64 -0.31
CA LEU A 76 -16.32 -1.33 -1.24
C LEU A 76 -16.71 -0.17 -2.17
N GLU A 77 -15.85 0.82 -2.26
CA GLU A 77 -15.86 1.86 -3.28
C GLU A 77 -14.76 1.57 -4.30
N LEU A 78 -15.13 1.39 -5.57
CA LEU A 78 -14.15 1.14 -6.63
C LEU A 78 -13.73 2.44 -7.28
N VAL A 79 -12.46 2.82 -7.14
CA VAL A 79 -11.86 4.01 -7.72
C VAL A 79 -11.08 3.62 -8.97
N TYR A 80 -11.55 4.04 -10.15
CA TYR A 80 -10.93 3.65 -11.41
C TYR A 80 -9.74 4.53 -11.79
N ASN A 81 -8.57 3.91 -12.01
CA ASN A 81 -7.40 4.54 -12.62
C ASN A 81 -7.36 4.26 -14.13
N PRO A 82 -7.70 5.22 -15.00
CA PRO A 82 -7.69 5.03 -16.45
C PRO A 82 -6.30 4.95 -17.08
N LYS A 83 -5.24 5.17 -16.30
CA LYS A 83 -3.84 5.19 -16.72
C LYS A 83 -2.99 4.07 -16.13
N ALA A 84 -3.59 3.08 -15.46
CA ALA A 84 -2.90 2.04 -14.73
C ALA A 84 -1.92 1.19 -15.58
N GLU A 85 -2.15 1.09 -16.87
CA GLU A 85 -1.28 0.35 -17.80
C GLU A 85 -0.17 1.23 -18.42
N GLU A 86 -0.29 2.56 -18.32
CA GLU A 86 0.63 3.51 -18.93
C GLU A 86 1.50 4.24 -17.89
N TRP A 87 0.95 4.49 -16.70
CA TRP A 87 1.53 5.31 -15.65
C TRP A 87 1.71 4.52 -14.37
N ASN A 88 2.64 4.96 -13.52
CA ASN A 88 2.93 4.29 -12.26
C ASN A 88 1.93 4.66 -11.15
N ASN A 89 2.15 4.13 -9.95
CA ASN A 89 1.19 4.13 -8.84
C ASN A 89 1.02 5.48 -8.12
N ALA A 90 1.88 6.50 -8.37
CA ALA A 90 1.62 7.87 -7.91
C ALA A 90 0.26 8.39 -8.41
N TYR A 91 -0.05 8.13 -9.67
CA TYR A 91 -1.36 8.49 -10.22
C TYR A 91 -2.50 7.62 -9.66
N SER A 92 -2.23 6.36 -9.33
CA SER A 92 -3.23 5.49 -8.69
C SER A 92 -3.66 6.05 -7.34
N LEU A 93 -2.71 6.44 -6.49
CA LEU A 93 -3.03 7.04 -5.19
C LEU A 93 -3.71 8.40 -5.35
N TRP A 94 -3.27 9.22 -6.31
CA TRP A 94 -3.92 10.51 -6.61
C TRP A 94 -5.38 10.36 -7.08
N CYS A 95 -5.71 9.31 -7.85
CA CYS A 95 -7.10 9.01 -8.22
C CYS A 95 -8.01 8.85 -6.99
N ALA A 96 -7.48 8.32 -5.88
CA ALA A 96 -8.20 8.10 -4.64
C ALA A 96 -8.26 9.32 -3.70
N ARG A 97 -7.79 10.52 -4.10
CA ARG A 97 -7.70 11.70 -3.22
C ARG A 97 -9.01 12.10 -2.56
N GLU A 98 -10.13 11.94 -3.24
CA GLU A 98 -11.46 12.20 -2.65
C GLU A 98 -11.80 11.15 -1.57
N ALA A 99 -11.40 9.90 -1.79
CA ALA A 99 -11.64 8.82 -0.85
C ALA A 99 -10.84 8.98 0.45
N PHE A 100 -9.59 9.46 0.38
CA PHE A 100 -8.80 9.69 1.59
C PHE A 100 -8.92 11.09 2.20
N ALA A 101 -9.85 11.94 1.71
CA ALA A 101 -10.01 13.32 2.18
C ALA A 101 -10.26 13.44 3.71
N GLU A 102 -10.95 12.48 4.30
CA GLU A 102 -11.20 12.39 5.75
C GLU A 102 -10.23 11.42 6.46
N GLY A 103 -9.05 11.21 5.89
CA GLY A 103 -8.03 10.29 6.34
C GLY A 103 -8.26 8.84 5.89
N ALA A 104 -7.17 8.09 5.76
CA ALA A 104 -7.21 6.69 5.34
C ALA A 104 -6.09 5.84 5.96
N LEU A 105 -6.33 4.54 6.00
CA LEU A 105 -5.29 3.54 6.17
C LEU A 105 -5.04 2.88 4.80
N LEU A 106 -3.96 3.31 4.15
CA LEU A 106 -3.50 2.81 2.86
C LEU A 106 -2.80 1.47 3.02
N VAL A 107 -3.11 0.53 2.13
CA VAL A 107 -2.46 -0.78 2.01
C VAL A 107 -2.14 -1.05 0.54
N ASN A 108 -0.92 -1.46 0.24
CA ASN A 108 -0.58 -1.98 -1.07
C ASN A 108 -1.31 -3.31 -1.32
N GLY A 109 -1.93 -3.44 -2.48
CA GLY A 109 -2.73 -4.61 -2.86
C GLY A 109 -1.91 -5.86 -3.21
N ASP A 110 -0.61 -5.83 -3.01
CA ASP A 110 0.33 -6.93 -3.25
C ASP A 110 1.12 -7.35 -2.01
N THR A 111 0.88 -6.71 -0.86
CA THR A 111 1.52 -7.04 0.40
C THR A 111 0.63 -7.95 1.25
N VAL A 112 1.17 -9.08 1.68
CA VAL A 112 0.52 -10.03 2.59
C VAL A 112 1.20 -9.96 3.96
N HIS A 113 0.43 -9.68 4.99
CA HIS A 113 0.91 -9.48 6.38
C HIS A 113 -0.25 -9.70 7.37
N PRO A 114 0.01 -9.96 8.65
CA PRO A 114 -1.05 -10.03 9.67
C PRO A 114 -1.57 -8.64 10.06
N ALA A 115 -2.81 -8.57 10.54
CA ALA A 115 -3.51 -7.34 10.94
C ALA A 115 -2.81 -6.54 12.07
N SER A 116 -1.86 -7.16 12.77
CA SER A 116 -1.04 -6.46 13.78
C SER A 116 -0.20 -5.31 13.20
N VAL A 117 -0.01 -5.26 11.88
CA VAL A 117 0.68 -4.13 11.22
C VAL A 117 -0.23 -2.90 11.23
N GLU A 118 -1.50 -3.04 10.86
CA GLU A 118 -2.50 -1.97 10.92
C GLU A 118 -2.71 -1.50 12.37
N GLU A 119 -2.75 -2.42 13.33
CA GLU A 119 -2.85 -2.08 14.75
C GLU A 119 -1.67 -1.21 15.21
N ARG A 120 -0.44 -1.52 14.78
CA ARG A 120 0.77 -0.75 15.09
C ARG A 120 0.74 0.65 14.44
N LEU A 121 0.31 0.76 13.19
CA LEU A 121 0.13 2.05 12.52
C LEU A 121 -0.84 2.93 13.30
N LEU A 122 -2.01 2.40 13.66
CA LEU A 122 -3.01 3.13 14.42
C LEU A 122 -2.54 3.50 15.83
N ALA A 123 -1.71 2.67 16.46
CA ALA A 123 -1.10 2.97 17.76
C ALA A 123 0.02 4.03 17.67
N SER A 124 0.59 4.24 16.49
CA SER A 124 1.71 5.17 16.24
C SER A 124 1.25 6.54 15.74
N ARG A 125 -0.04 6.87 15.83
CA ARG A 125 -0.59 8.18 15.43
C ARG A 125 0.12 9.32 16.14
N GLY A 126 0.27 10.44 15.47
CA GLY A 126 0.90 11.64 16.04
C GLY A 126 1.55 12.55 15.01
N GLU A 127 1.79 12.03 13.81
CA GLU A 127 2.29 12.80 12.66
C GLU A 127 1.24 12.81 11.54
N GLU A 128 1.38 13.69 10.56
CA GLU A 128 0.44 13.86 9.44
C GLU A 128 0.31 12.59 8.58
N LEU A 129 1.44 11.92 8.36
CA LEU A 129 1.49 10.55 7.82
C LEU A 129 2.30 9.66 8.76
N VAL A 130 1.95 8.37 8.82
CA VAL A 130 2.77 7.36 9.50
C VAL A 130 2.93 6.17 8.56
N ILE A 131 4.17 5.78 8.27
CA ILE A 131 4.49 4.66 7.38
C ILE A 131 4.93 3.43 8.16
N ALA A 132 4.50 2.24 7.75
CA ALA A 132 4.94 0.97 8.34
C ALA A 132 6.32 0.59 7.82
N VAL A 133 7.24 0.27 8.72
CA VAL A 133 8.64 0.04 8.39
C VAL A 133 9.15 -1.26 9.00
N ASP A 134 9.73 -2.13 8.17
CA ASP A 134 10.55 -3.26 8.62
C ASP A 134 11.99 -2.78 8.88
N GLN A 135 12.41 -2.86 10.14
CA GLN A 135 13.75 -2.46 10.58
C GLN A 135 14.64 -3.67 10.92
N GLU A 136 14.12 -4.89 10.73
CA GLU A 136 14.77 -6.12 11.18
C GLU A 136 15.42 -6.90 10.03
N LYS A 137 14.81 -6.88 8.83
CA LYS A 137 15.34 -7.65 7.70
C LYS A 137 16.59 -7.00 7.11
N PRO A 138 17.53 -7.79 6.55
CA PRO A 138 18.64 -7.25 5.75
C PRO A 138 18.10 -6.53 4.52
N LEU A 139 18.68 -5.37 4.20
CA LEU A 139 18.31 -4.56 3.05
C LEU A 139 19.26 -4.79 1.87
N GLY A 140 18.69 -4.90 0.67
CA GLY A 140 19.41 -4.96 -0.61
C GLY A 140 19.13 -3.74 -1.48
N ASP A 141 19.22 -3.91 -2.80
CA ASP A 141 19.06 -2.80 -3.75
C ASP A 141 17.59 -2.54 -4.11
N GLU A 142 16.74 -3.58 -4.10
CA GLU A 142 15.35 -3.51 -4.60
C GLU A 142 14.34 -2.94 -3.60
N GLU A 143 14.65 -2.98 -2.30
CA GLU A 143 13.76 -2.52 -1.24
C GLU A 143 13.50 -1.02 -1.30
N MET A 144 12.29 -0.59 -0.92
CA MET A 144 11.93 0.81 -0.72
C MET A 144 12.48 1.30 0.62
N LYS A 145 13.75 1.70 0.61
CA LYS A 145 14.52 2.07 1.80
C LYS A 145 14.19 3.46 2.29
N ILE A 146 14.26 3.64 3.61
CA ILE A 146 14.08 4.94 4.26
C ILE A 146 15.34 5.38 5.01
N HIS A 147 15.51 6.70 5.08
CA HIS A 147 16.44 7.36 5.97
C HIS A 147 15.68 8.34 6.86
N LEU A 148 15.97 8.35 8.16
CA LEU A 148 15.32 9.22 9.13
C LEU A 148 16.16 10.46 9.44
N THR A 149 15.51 11.56 9.74
CA THR A 149 16.13 12.77 10.29
C THR A 149 16.53 12.59 11.76
N GLU A 150 17.23 13.56 12.33
CA GLU A 150 17.53 13.58 13.78
C GLU A 150 16.25 13.59 14.64
N GLU A 151 15.14 14.12 14.10
CA GLU A 151 13.82 14.15 14.76
C GLU A 151 13.04 12.84 14.62
N GLN A 152 13.63 11.79 14.04
CA GLN A 152 13.00 10.48 13.76
C GLN A 152 11.82 10.57 12.78
N LEU A 153 11.83 11.56 11.90
CA LEU A 153 10.90 11.70 10.79
C LEU A 153 11.54 11.19 9.50
N LEU A 154 10.71 10.91 8.50
CA LEU A 154 11.19 10.55 7.17
C LEU A 154 12.01 11.70 6.57
N GLY A 155 13.28 11.45 6.31
CA GLY A 155 14.18 12.34 5.59
C GLY A 155 14.33 11.96 4.12
N ARG A 156 14.37 10.64 3.83
CA ARG A 156 14.46 10.11 2.47
C ARG A 156 13.72 8.79 2.36
N ILE A 157 13.01 8.59 1.24
CA ILE A 157 12.42 7.31 0.84
C ILE A 157 12.72 7.06 -0.65
N HIS A 158 13.49 6.04 -0.94
CA HIS A 158 13.80 5.64 -2.32
C HIS A 158 14.58 4.32 -2.36
N LYS A 159 14.51 3.61 -3.48
CA LYS A 159 15.32 2.40 -3.71
C LYS A 159 16.82 2.69 -3.76
N ASP A 160 17.23 3.89 -4.17
CA ASP A 160 18.65 4.31 -4.26
C ASP A 160 19.27 4.70 -2.91
N VAL A 161 18.54 4.69 -1.80
CA VAL A 161 19.12 4.89 -0.48
C VAL A 161 20.14 3.79 -0.21
N ASP A 162 21.35 4.17 0.24
CA ASP A 162 22.41 3.21 0.58
C ASP A 162 21.92 2.27 1.69
N PRO A 163 21.87 0.94 1.44
CA PRO A 163 21.44 -0.03 2.43
C PRO A 163 22.21 0.07 3.77
N ALA A 164 23.50 0.43 3.71
CA ALA A 164 24.34 0.55 4.91
C ALA A 164 23.93 1.72 5.83
N GLY A 165 23.26 2.73 5.29
CA GLY A 165 22.77 3.91 6.03
C GLY A 165 21.26 3.96 6.18
N ALA A 166 20.55 2.98 5.66
CA ALA A 166 19.09 2.94 5.74
C ALA A 166 18.60 2.55 7.14
N HIS A 167 17.43 3.04 7.50
CA HIS A 167 16.77 2.80 8.79
C HIS A 167 15.67 1.74 8.71
N GLY A 168 15.44 1.15 7.54
CA GLY A 168 14.47 0.10 7.30
C GLY A 168 13.86 0.18 5.91
N GLU A 169 12.91 -0.71 5.65
CA GLU A 169 12.13 -0.78 4.42
C GLU A 169 10.67 -0.36 4.69
N TYR A 170 10.16 0.54 3.86
CA TYR A 170 8.73 0.81 3.80
C TYR A 170 7.99 -0.36 3.15
N ILE A 171 6.99 -0.90 3.82
CA ILE A 171 6.32 -2.14 3.42
C ILE A 171 4.96 -1.94 2.72
N GLY A 172 4.65 -0.72 2.29
CA GLY A 172 3.44 -0.44 1.52
C GLY A 172 2.19 -0.14 2.36
N LEU A 173 2.31 0.19 3.67
CA LEU A 173 1.18 0.61 4.50
C LEU A 173 1.42 2.00 5.09
N THR A 174 0.40 2.86 4.99
CA THR A 174 0.48 4.25 5.48
C THR A 174 -0.82 4.68 6.12
N LEU A 175 -0.72 5.24 7.32
CA LEU A 175 -1.79 6.02 7.93
C LEU A 175 -1.72 7.45 7.39
N ILE A 176 -2.82 7.93 6.83
CA ILE A 176 -3.01 9.29 6.32
C ILE A 176 -3.99 9.98 7.26
N GLU A 177 -3.54 10.99 7.99
CA GLU A 177 -4.44 11.80 8.80
C GLU A 177 -5.21 12.82 7.94
N PRO A 178 -6.40 13.28 8.35
CA PRO A 178 -7.23 14.19 7.54
C PRO A 178 -6.52 15.48 7.15
N GLU A 179 -5.67 16.03 8.03
CA GLU A 179 -4.89 17.24 7.76
C GLU A 179 -3.83 17.07 6.67
N ALA A 180 -3.34 15.86 6.48
CA ALA A 180 -2.39 15.54 5.42
C ALA A 180 -3.04 15.37 4.04
N ALA A 181 -4.34 15.10 3.98
CA ALA A 181 -5.01 14.63 2.76
C ALA A 181 -4.85 15.62 1.58
N ALA A 182 -5.15 16.90 1.78
CA ALA A 182 -5.04 17.90 0.72
C ALA A 182 -3.56 18.17 0.34
N PRO A 183 -2.62 18.41 1.28
CA PRO A 183 -1.19 18.56 0.94
C PRO A 183 -0.59 17.34 0.25
N LEU A 184 -0.99 16.12 0.64
CA LEU A 184 -0.56 14.88 -0.01
C LEU A 184 -1.10 14.77 -1.44
N ALA A 185 -2.38 15.12 -1.66
CA ALA A 185 -2.96 15.12 -3.01
C ALA A 185 -2.21 16.10 -3.94
N ASP A 186 -1.84 17.28 -3.45
CA ASP A 186 -1.05 18.28 -4.18
C ASP A 186 0.38 17.77 -4.47
N ALA A 187 1.00 17.06 -3.53
CA ALA A 187 2.33 16.47 -3.70
C ALA A 187 2.30 15.34 -4.75
N LEU A 188 1.30 14.45 -4.68
CA LEU A 188 1.09 13.39 -5.67
C LEU A 188 0.82 13.95 -7.06
N GLU A 189 0.02 15.03 -7.16
CA GLU A 189 -0.24 15.69 -8.44
C GLU A 189 1.03 16.25 -9.06
N ALA A 190 1.85 16.95 -8.28
CA ALA A 190 3.14 17.45 -8.75
C ALA A 190 4.10 16.32 -9.17
N THR A 191 4.03 15.17 -8.49
CA THR A 191 4.86 13.99 -8.77
C THR A 191 4.53 13.39 -10.13
N TRP A 192 3.28 12.98 -10.37
CA TRP A 192 2.91 12.36 -11.64
C TRP A 192 2.92 13.34 -12.81
N GLN A 193 2.71 14.66 -12.60
CA GLN A 193 2.86 15.68 -13.63
C GLN A 193 4.32 15.90 -14.02
N ARG A 194 5.26 15.76 -13.08
CA ARG A 194 6.69 15.83 -13.35
C ARG A 194 7.16 14.63 -14.17
N ASP A 195 6.78 13.42 -13.77
CA ASP A 195 7.08 12.18 -14.48
C ASP A 195 6.03 11.10 -14.11
N PRO A 196 5.21 10.64 -15.09
CA PRO A 196 4.19 9.62 -14.85
C PRO A 196 4.75 8.24 -14.45
N SER A 197 6.05 8.00 -14.59
CA SER A 197 6.70 6.75 -14.17
C SER A 197 7.08 6.71 -12.70
N LEU A 198 6.90 7.80 -11.95
CA LEU A 198 7.23 7.89 -10.53
C LEU A 198 6.24 7.13 -9.67
N TYR A 199 6.73 6.68 -8.52
CA TYR A 199 5.97 5.99 -7.49
C TYR A 199 5.27 6.96 -6.55
N TYR A 200 4.27 6.50 -5.79
CA TYR A 200 3.63 7.34 -4.78
C TYR A 200 4.58 7.64 -3.60
N GLU A 201 5.61 6.84 -3.40
CA GLU A 201 6.69 7.10 -2.45
C GLU A 201 7.50 8.35 -2.84
N ASP A 202 7.64 8.64 -4.14
CA ASP A 202 8.15 9.93 -4.61
C ASP A 202 7.21 11.08 -4.25
N GLY A 203 5.90 10.81 -4.19
CA GLY A 203 4.89 11.74 -3.67
C GLY A 203 5.01 11.96 -2.18
N PHE A 204 5.35 10.93 -1.40
CA PHE A 204 5.67 11.08 0.03
C PHE A 204 6.95 11.90 0.23
N GLN A 205 7.97 11.67 -0.59
CA GLN A 205 9.18 12.51 -0.57
C GLN A 205 8.85 13.98 -0.88
N GLU A 206 8.06 14.23 -1.93
CA GLU A 206 7.60 15.58 -2.29
C GLU A 206 6.81 16.24 -1.15
N PHE A 207 5.94 15.47 -0.47
CA PHE A 207 5.19 15.93 0.70
C PHE A 207 6.14 16.32 1.86
N ALA A 208 7.14 15.48 2.17
CA ALA A 208 8.14 15.75 3.19
C ALA A 208 9.01 16.98 2.83
N ASP A 209 9.44 17.10 1.58
CA ASP A 209 10.26 18.22 1.07
C ASP A 209 9.51 19.56 1.15
N ARG A 210 8.17 19.54 1.13
CA ARG A 210 7.30 20.70 1.36
C ARG A 210 7.03 21.01 2.85
N GLY A 211 7.64 20.24 3.76
CA GLY A 211 7.53 20.41 5.20
C GLY A 211 6.47 19.55 5.88
N GLY A 212 5.85 18.63 5.15
CA GLY A 212 4.94 17.63 5.72
C GLY A 212 5.70 16.64 6.62
N ARG A 213 5.06 16.20 7.68
CA ARG A 213 5.68 15.36 8.70
C ARG A 213 5.26 13.90 8.52
N ILE A 214 6.23 13.04 8.28
CA ILE A 214 6.02 11.60 8.11
C ILE A 214 6.75 10.86 9.22
N GLY A 215 6.01 10.29 10.14
CA GLY A 215 6.52 9.39 11.18
C GLY A 215 6.63 7.95 10.69
N ILE A 216 7.20 7.09 11.53
CA ILE A 216 7.29 5.65 11.26
C ILE A 216 6.61 4.83 12.34
N ALA A 217 6.06 3.67 11.95
CA ALA A 217 5.64 2.60 12.82
C ALA A 217 6.48 1.35 12.52
N SER A 218 7.34 0.95 13.47
CA SER A 218 8.08 -0.31 13.32
C SER A 218 7.13 -1.50 13.39
N ILE A 219 7.21 -2.39 12.41
CA ILE A 219 6.43 -3.63 12.42
C ILE A 219 7.02 -4.71 13.34
N GLY A 220 8.25 -4.52 13.83
CA GLY A 220 8.98 -5.53 14.63
C GLY A 220 9.27 -6.79 13.81
N THR A 221 9.28 -7.94 14.46
CA THR A 221 9.60 -9.25 13.84
C THR A 221 8.39 -9.92 13.16
N VAL A 222 7.51 -9.14 12.54
CA VAL A 222 6.33 -9.64 11.84
C VAL A 222 6.73 -10.23 10.49
N GLU A 223 6.25 -11.44 10.17
CA GLU A 223 6.43 -11.99 8.83
C GLU A 223 5.47 -11.30 7.86
N TRP A 224 6.01 -10.87 6.74
CA TRP A 224 5.28 -10.25 5.64
C TRP A 224 5.95 -10.55 4.31
N VAL A 225 5.25 -10.32 3.21
CA VAL A 225 5.79 -10.49 1.87
C VAL A 225 5.08 -9.57 0.87
N GLU A 226 5.86 -8.90 0.03
CA GLU A 226 5.39 -8.29 -1.21
C GLU A 226 5.43 -9.35 -2.31
N VAL A 227 4.31 -9.54 -2.99
CA VAL A 227 4.14 -10.60 -3.99
C VAL A 227 4.51 -10.04 -5.36
N ASP A 228 5.74 -10.26 -5.79
CA ASP A 228 6.25 -9.75 -7.06
C ASP A 228 6.53 -10.85 -8.09
N ASP A 229 6.86 -12.03 -7.62
CA ASP A 229 7.13 -13.18 -8.47
C ASP A 229 6.51 -14.48 -7.93
N HIS A 230 6.78 -15.61 -8.60
CA HIS A 230 6.23 -16.91 -8.22
C HIS A 230 6.75 -17.42 -6.87
N ALA A 231 7.99 -17.10 -6.50
CA ALA A 231 8.55 -17.50 -5.20
C ALA A 231 7.90 -16.71 -4.07
N ASP A 232 7.65 -15.43 -4.30
CA ASP A 232 6.92 -14.57 -3.37
C ASP A 232 5.48 -15.05 -3.16
N LEU A 233 4.81 -15.48 -4.25
CA LEU A 233 3.46 -16.03 -4.15
C LEU A 233 3.41 -17.30 -3.28
N GLU A 234 4.41 -18.17 -3.37
CA GLU A 234 4.49 -19.34 -2.48
C GLU A 234 4.73 -18.92 -1.03
N ARG A 235 5.62 -17.96 -0.78
CA ARG A 235 5.83 -17.40 0.58
C ARG A 235 4.57 -16.73 1.11
N ALA A 236 3.83 -15.99 0.26
CA ALA A 236 2.58 -15.35 0.64
C ALA A 236 1.53 -16.36 1.12
N ARG A 237 1.49 -17.56 0.55
CA ARG A 237 0.63 -18.66 1.00
C ARG A 237 0.97 -19.11 2.42
N GLU A 238 2.25 -19.16 2.75
CA GLU A 238 2.69 -19.53 4.11
C GLU A 238 2.34 -18.43 5.13
N VAL A 239 2.52 -17.17 4.77
CA VAL A 239 2.18 -16.02 5.64
C VAL A 239 0.67 -15.92 5.81
N ALA A 240 -0.11 -16.00 4.72
CA ALA A 240 -1.57 -15.87 4.75
C ALA A 240 -2.27 -16.94 5.63
N CYS A 241 -1.72 -18.15 5.71
CA CYS A 241 -2.23 -19.18 6.61
C CYS A 241 -2.13 -18.82 8.11
N ARG A 242 -1.37 -17.77 8.45
CA ARG A 242 -1.15 -17.32 9.83
C ARG A 242 -1.84 -15.97 10.13
N CYS A 243 -2.51 -15.38 9.10
CA CYS A 243 -3.23 -14.12 9.19
C CYS A 243 -4.70 -14.27 9.63
#